data_cc80f75aa792c3ec637ea3175a1be872
#
_entry.id   cc80f75aa792c3ec637ea3175a1be872
#
_cell.length_a   1.000
_cell.length_b   1.000
_cell.length_c   1.000
_cell.angle_alpha   90.00
_cell.angle_beta   90.00
_cell.angle_gamma   90.00
#
_symmetry.space_group_name_H-M   'P 1'
#
loop_
_entity.id
_entity.type
_entity.pdbx_description
1 polymer ?
#
loop_
_entity_poly.entity_id
_entity_poly.type
_entity_poly.pdbx_seq_one_letter_code
_entity_poly.pdbx_strand_id
1 'polypeptide(L)'
;MTSVAATAHAQSNEELAKKLSNPIASLISVPFQFNYDQGYGPQDGDHATLNIQPVIPFSLNEDWNLISRTILPVTWQDDIAGASGEQFGLGDTLQSFFLSPAKPTDGIIWGVGPVFLLPTATDELLGSGKWGAGPTGVALKQDGPWTFGILANHVWSFAGQSNRADVSSTFLQPLISYTTHEAWTFSLNTESTYDWENDEWSVPINFQVSKIVKFGEQPVSFGVGARYWAASPENGPDGWGVRAVVTFLFPK
;
A
#
# COMPACT_ATOMS: atom_id res chain seq x y z
N MET A 1 17.48 -1.61 47.43
CA MET A 1 17.16 -2.02 46.04
C MET A 1 15.98 -1.16 45.56
N THR A 2 16.29 -0.06 44.91
CA THR A 2 15.26 0.86 44.35
C THR A 2 14.94 0.38 42.93
N SER A 3 13.74 -0.17 42.78
CA SER A 3 13.16 -0.51 41.46
C SER A 3 12.89 0.78 40.69
N VAL A 4 13.65 1.05 39.65
CA VAL A 4 13.35 2.08 38.66
C VAL A 4 12.26 1.51 37.76
N ALA A 5 11.03 1.90 38.01
CA ALA A 5 9.94 1.65 37.07
C ALA A 5 10.23 2.47 35.80
N ALA A 6 10.57 1.79 34.71
CA ALA A 6 10.61 2.40 33.40
C ALA A 6 9.16 2.84 33.04
N THR A 7 8.91 4.14 33.08
CA THR A 7 7.67 4.72 32.55
C THR A 7 7.68 4.51 31.05
N ALA A 8 6.91 3.55 30.56
CA ALA A 8 6.59 3.44 29.14
C ALA A 8 5.85 4.73 28.76
N HIS A 9 6.52 5.68 28.11
CA HIS A 9 5.88 6.84 27.52
C HIS A 9 4.95 6.35 26.41
N ALA A 10 3.65 6.51 26.60
CA ALA A 10 2.70 6.29 25.52
C ALA A 10 3.05 7.19 24.33
N GLN A 11 3.24 6.60 23.15
CA GLN A 11 3.60 7.34 21.94
C GLN A 11 2.53 8.41 21.66
N SER A 12 2.98 9.61 21.28
CA SER A 12 2.06 10.68 20.90
C SER A 12 1.36 10.36 19.59
N ASN A 13 0.17 10.95 19.37
CA ASN A 13 -0.54 10.78 18.10
C ASN A 13 0.27 11.31 16.91
N GLU A 14 1.08 12.36 17.11
CA GLU A 14 2.01 12.88 16.09
C GLU A 14 3.08 11.84 15.73
N GLU A 15 3.72 11.21 16.71
CA GLU A 15 4.73 10.17 16.48
C GLU A 15 4.12 8.96 15.75
N LEU A 16 2.91 8.55 16.13
CA LEU A 16 2.20 7.46 15.46
C LEU A 16 1.85 7.84 14.00
N ALA A 17 1.44 9.08 13.74
CA ALA A 17 1.14 9.58 12.40
C ALA A 17 2.39 9.61 11.51
N LYS A 18 3.52 10.06 12.05
CA LYS A 18 4.84 10.00 11.35
C LYS A 18 5.26 8.56 11.07
N LYS A 19 5.11 7.66 12.04
CA LYS A 19 5.38 6.22 11.83
C LYS A 19 4.49 5.64 10.75
N LEU A 20 3.19 5.98 10.72
CA LEU A 20 2.26 5.49 9.72
C LEU A 20 2.60 5.97 8.30
N SER A 21 3.26 7.12 8.15
CA SER A 21 3.78 7.61 6.87
C SER A 21 4.97 6.79 6.33
N ASN A 22 5.51 5.87 7.12
CA ASN A 22 6.60 4.98 6.77
C ASN A 22 6.05 3.56 6.48
N PRO A 23 6.09 3.06 5.23
CA PRO A 23 5.53 1.77 4.85
C PRO A 23 6.25 0.55 5.46
N ILE A 24 7.43 0.75 6.09
CA ILE A 24 8.20 -0.28 6.78
C ILE A 24 8.48 0.09 8.25
N ALA A 25 7.58 0.85 8.87
CA ALA A 25 7.72 1.23 10.28
C ALA A 25 7.74 0.01 11.22
N SER A 26 8.47 0.14 12.34
CA SER A 26 8.40 -0.81 13.46
C SER A 26 7.11 -0.62 14.26
N LEU A 27 5.97 -0.63 13.56
CA LEU A 27 4.62 -0.45 14.09
C LEU A 27 3.69 -1.45 13.40
N ILE A 28 2.99 -2.27 14.19
CA ILE A 28 1.94 -3.10 13.62
C ILE A 28 0.79 -2.19 13.22
N SER A 29 0.40 -2.24 11.97
CA SER A 29 -0.74 -1.50 11.42
C SER A 29 -1.57 -2.36 10.48
N VAL A 30 -2.87 -2.12 10.47
CA VAL A 30 -3.81 -2.81 9.58
C VAL A 30 -4.65 -1.76 8.85
N PRO A 31 -4.17 -1.24 7.71
CA PRO A 31 -4.94 -0.38 6.84
C PRO A 31 -6.04 -1.15 6.10
N PHE A 32 -7.22 -0.54 6.07
CA PHE A 32 -8.33 -0.85 5.20
C PHE A 32 -8.48 0.32 4.24
N GLN A 33 -7.96 0.17 3.02
CA GLN A 33 -7.93 1.21 2.02
C GLN A 33 -8.97 0.93 0.94
N PHE A 34 -10.02 1.71 0.91
CA PHE A 34 -11.04 1.68 -0.11
C PHE A 34 -10.69 2.67 -1.23
N ASN A 35 -10.80 2.22 -2.48
CA ASN A 35 -10.71 3.04 -3.69
C ASN A 35 -11.94 2.78 -4.54
N TYR A 36 -12.47 3.84 -5.16
CA TYR A 36 -13.49 3.75 -6.18
C TYR A 36 -13.01 4.54 -7.40
N ASP A 37 -12.98 3.89 -8.52
CA ASP A 37 -12.56 4.41 -9.81
C ASP A 37 -13.63 4.07 -10.86
N GLN A 38 -13.76 4.90 -11.89
CA GLN A 38 -14.76 4.80 -12.95
C GLN A 38 -14.12 4.96 -14.33
N GLY A 39 -14.93 4.79 -15.38
CA GLY A 39 -14.48 5.03 -16.75
C GLY A 39 -13.72 3.86 -17.35
N TYR A 40 -13.95 2.63 -16.87
CA TYR A 40 -13.32 1.45 -17.44
C TYR A 40 -13.99 1.02 -18.74
N GLY A 41 -13.17 0.96 -19.79
CA GLY A 41 -13.59 0.42 -21.08
C GLY A 41 -14.71 1.18 -21.77
N PRO A 42 -15.28 0.59 -22.86
CA PRO A 42 -16.28 1.25 -23.70
C PRO A 42 -17.68 1.34 -23.08
N GLN A 43 -17.88 0.73 -21.91
CA GLN A 43 -19.16 0.76 -21.17
C GLN A 43 -19.13 1.69 -19.96
N ASP A 44 -18.04 2.50 -19.80
CA ASP A 44 -17.82 3.36 -18.63
C ASP A 44 -17.93 2.59 -17.29
N GLY A 45 -17.34 1.40 -17.24
CA GLY A 45 -17.43 0.49 -16.10
C GLY A 45 -16.89 1.07 -14.81
N ASP A 46 -17.35 0.49 -13.69
CA ASP A 46 -17.00 0.90 -12.32
C ASP A 46 -16.14 -0.13 -11.61
N HIS A 47 -15.22 0.35 -10.75
CA HIS A 47 -14.35 -0.52 -9.97
C HIS A 47 -14.17 0.00 -8.55
N ALA A 48 -14.55 -0.80 -7.57
CA ALA A 48 -14.35 -0.53 -6.15
C ALA A 48 -13.46 -1.61 -5.53
N THR A 49 -12.38 -1.21 -4.89
CA THR A 49 -11.45 -2.13 -4.22
C THR A 49 -11.22 -1.74 -2.79
N LEU A 50 -11.40 -2.69 -1.87
CA LEU A 50 -10.96 -2.61 -0.49
C LEU A 50 -9.66 -3.41 -0.34
N ASN A 51 -8.53 -2.73 -0.23
CA ASN A 51 -7.25 -3.34 0.09
C ASN A 51 -7.08 -3.51 1.60
N ILE A 52 -6.97 -4.73 2.09
CA ILE A 52 -6.59 -5.05 3.47
C ILE A 52 -5.06 -5.19 3.48
N GLN A 53 -4.36 -4.29 4.20
CA GLN A 53 -2.91 -4.15 4.06
C GLN A 53 -2.14 -4.28 5.38
N PRO A 54 -2.18 -5.43 6.10
CA PRO A 54 -1.42 -5.58 7.33
C PRO A 54 0.08 -5.42 7.11
N VAL A 55 0.71 -4.61 7.99
CA VAL A 55 2.15 -4.43 8.11
C VAL A 55 2.57 -4.93 9.48
N ILE A 56 3.42 -5.95 9.52
CA ILE A 56 3.83 -6.62 10.75
C ILE A 56 5.36 -6.67 10.81
N PRO A 57 5.99 -5.88 11.70
CA PRO A 57 7.42 -5.92 11.93
C PRO A 57 7.79 -7.03 12.92
N PHE A 58 8.79 -7.83 12.55
CA PHE A 58 9.45 -8.82 13.38
C PHE A 58 10.88 -8.37 13.65
N SER A 59 11.27 -8.22 14.92
CA SER A 59 12.66 -7.97 15.26
C SER A 59 13.45 -9.28 15.14
N LEU A 60 14.46 -9.31 14.27
CA LEU A 60 15.35 -10.45 14.10
C LEU A 60 16.48 -10.44 15.13
N ASN A 61 17.04 -9.25 15.37
CA ASN A 61 18.07 -8.96 16.37
C ASN A 61 18.08 -7.45 16.68
N GLU A 62 19.10 -6.96 17.37
CA GLU A 62 19.23 -5.54 17.74
C GLU A 62 19.45 -4.60 16.54
N ASP A 63 19.94 -5.12 15.41
CA ASP A 63 20.32 -4.35 14.23
C ASP A 63 19.34 -4.48 13.08
N TRP A 64 18.52 -5.54 13.04
CA TRP A 64 17.69 -5.88 11.88
C TRP A 64 16.26 -6.25 12.23
N ASN A 65 15.33 -5.74 11.41
CA ASN A 65 13.91 -6.13 11.39
C ASN A 65 13.57 -6.80 10.06
N LEU A 66 12.64 -7.75 10.11
CA LEU A 66 11.91 -8.25 8.97
C LEU A 66 10.50 -7.67 9.00
N ILE A 67 10.09 -6.96 7.95
CA ILE A 67 8.76 -6.39 7.84
C ILE A 67 7.97 -7.19 6.81
N SER A 68 6.87 -7.80 7.24
CA SER A 68 5.88 -8.45 6.37
C SER A 68 4.80 -7.44 6.01
N ARG A 69 4.56 -7.22 4.72
CA ARG A 69 3.47 -6.40 4.20
C ARG A 69 2.66 -7.20 3.20
N THR A 70 1.40 -7.39 3.52
CA THR A 70 0.42 -8.05 2.65
C THR A 70 -0.49 -7.00 2.02
N ILE A 71 -0.93 -7.18 0.80
CA ILE A 71 -2.04 -6.46 0.18
C ILE A 71 -3.01 -7.50 -0.32
N LEU A 72 -4.17 -7.60 0.33
CA LEU A 72 -5.26 -8.48 -0.06
C LEU A 72 -6.41 -7.62 -0.59
N PRO A 73 -6.67 -7.62 -1.91
CA PRO A 73 -7.79 -6.87 -2.48
C PRO A 73 -9.11 -7.65 -2.33
N VAL A 74 -10.15 -6.93 -1.93
CA VAL A 74 -11.55 -7.35 -2.06
C VAL A 74 -12.18 -6.40 -3.06
N THR A 75 -12.61 -6.91 -4.21
CA THR A 75 -13.01 -6.09 -5.34
C THR A 75 -14.47 -6.33 -5.69
N TRP A 76 -15.17 -5.24 -5.97
CA TRP A 76 -16.40 -5.19 -6.73
C TRP A 76 -16.15 -4.40 -8.00
N GLN A 77 -16.64 -4.91 -9.12
CA GLN A 77 -16.52 -4.23 -10.41
C GLN A 77 -17.70 -4.57 -11.29
N ASP A 78 -18.02 -3.68 -12.23
CA ASP A 78 -19.08 -3.84 -13.20
C ASP A 78 -18.62 -3.33 -14.57
N ASP A 79 -18.84 -4.13 -15.62
CA ASP A 79 -18.58 -3.82 -17.03
C ASP A 79 -17.15 -3.31 -17.34
N ILE A 80 -16.13 -3.75 -16.57
CA ILE A 80 -14.72 -3.32 -16.77
C ILE A 80 -14.08 -3.89 -18.03
N ALA A 81 -14.59 -4.97 -18.58
CA ALA A 81 -14.10 -5.65 -19.79
C ALA A 81 -15.21 -5.70 -20.86
N GLY A 82 -15.72 -4.53 -21.27
CA GLY A 82 -16.93 -4.43 -22.08
C GLY A 82 -18.16 -4.84 -21.26
N ALA A 83 -19.17 -5.42 -21.88
CA ALA A 83 -20.38 -5.90 -21.19
C ALA A 83 -20.08 -7.20 -20.40
N SER A 84 -19.13 -7.13 -19.46
CA SER A 84 -18.71 -8.29 -18.65
C SER A 84 -19.61 -8.55 -17.44
N GLY A 85 -20.50 -7.61 -17.11
CA GLY A 85 -21.36 -7.67 -15.95
C GLY A 85 -20.61 -7.52 -14.64
N GLU A 86 -21.29 -7.81 -13.54
CA GLU A 86 -20.80 -7.63 -12.18
C GLU A 86 -19.90 -8.80 -11.72
N GLN A 87 -18.75 -8.51 -11.11
CA GLN A 87 -17.92 -9.46 -10.37
C GLN A 87 -17.69 -8.94 -8.95
N PHE A 88 -17.71 -9.86 -7.96
CA PHE A 88 -17.36 -9.58 -6.59
C PHE A 88 -16.53 -10.73 -6.01
N GLY A 89 -15.39 -10.40 -5.40
CA GLY A 89 -14.54 -11.41 -4.77
C GLY A 89 -13.17 -10.90 -4.34
N LEU A 90 -12.27 -11.84 -4.12
CA LEU A 90 -10.88 -11.55 -3.83
C LEU A 90 -10.12 -11.34 -5.14
N GLY A 91 -9.19 -10.39 -5.13
CA GLY A 91 -8.14 -10.27 -6.14
C GLY A 91 -6.88 -11.06 -5.80
N ASP A 92 -5.84 -10.92 -6.61
CA ASP A 92 -4.55 -11.52 -6.35
C ASP A 92 -3.83 -10.82 -5.19
N THR A 93 -3.32 -11.60 -4.24
CA THR A 93 -2.61 -11.09 -3.07
C THR A 93 -1.17 -10.77 -3.41
N LEU A 94 -0.71 -9.59 -2.99
CA LEU A 94 0.70 -9.21 -3.05
C LEU A 94 1.32 -9.31 -1.65
N GLN A 95 2.37 -10.14 -1.50
CA GLN A 95 3.11 -10.34 -0.26
C GLN A 95 4.55 -9.85 -0.40
N SER A 96 4.91 -8.84 0.38
CA SER A 96 6.29 -8.31 0.42
C SER A 96 6.95 -8.59 1.77
N PHE A 97 8.25 -8.86 1.71
CA PHE A 97 9.10 -8.94 2.89
C PHE A 97 10.26 -7.97 2.73
N PHE A 98 10.50 -7.13 3.75
CA PHE A 98 11.60 -6.18 3.75
C PHE A 98 12.54 -6.49 4.91
N LEU A 99 13.80 -6.75 4.60
CA LEU A 99 14.88 -6.69 5.56
C LEU A 99 15.29 -5.23 5.70
N SER A 100 15.20 -4.68 6.90
CA SER A 100 15.44 -3.26 7.19
C SER A 100 16.31 -3.11 8.44
N PRO A 101 17.30 -2.19 8.46
CA PRO A 101 17.99 -1.86 9.68
C PRO A 101 17.03 -1.38 10.78
N ALA A 102 17.29 -1.77 12.02
CA ALA A 102 16.47 -1.35 13.17
C ALA A 102 16.59 0.17 13.45
N LYS A 103 17.67 0.79 12.97
CA LYS A 103 17.91 2.24 13.06
C LYS A 103 18.17 2.81 11.67
N PRO A 104 17.78 4.06 11.41
CA PRO A 104 18.13 4.74 10.16
C PRO A 104 19.64 4.76 9.91
N THR A 105 20.05 4.58 8.67
CA THR A 105 21.43 4.70 8.23
C THR A 105 21.63 6.09 7.61
N ASP A 106 22.43 6.94 8.21
CA ASP A 106 22.64 8.34 7.79
C ASP A 106 21.32 9.14 7.63
N GLY A 107 20.35 8.86 8.51
CA GLY A 107 19.03 9.49 8.51
C GLY A 107 18.07 8.92 7.46
N ILE A 108 18.46 7.90 6.69
CA ILE A 108 17.63 7.20 5.71
C ILE A 108 17.11 5.90 6.33
N ILE A 109 15.80 5.71 6.27
CA ILE A 109 15.13 4.45 6.58
C ILE A 109 14.99 3.70 5.25
N TRP A 110 15.44 2.46 5.19
CA TRP A 110 15.38 1.67 3.98
C TRP A 110 15.13 0.19 4.28
N GLY A 111 14.65 -0.51 3.29
CA GLY A 111 14.47 -1.95 3.35
C GLY A 111 14.43 -2.55 1.95
N VAL A 112 14.90 -3.78 1.83
CA VAL A 112 14.91 -4.54 0.57
C VAL A 112 14.51 -5.97 0.82
N GLY A 113 13.96 -6.62 -0.19
CA GLY A 113 13.62 -8.03 -0.09
C GLY A 113 12.79 -8.54 -1.27
N PRO A 114 12.17 -9.71 -1.13
CA PRO A 114 11.31 -10.27 -2.16
C PRO A 114 9.86 -9.75 -2.05
N VAL A 115 9.20 -9.73 -3.21
CA VAL A 115 7.75 -9.60 -3.35
C VAL A 115 7.22 -10.83 -4.11
N PHE A 116 6.02 -11.28 -3.72
CA PHE A 116 5.34 -12.43 -4.32
C PHE A 116 3.92 -12.03 -4.72
N LEU A 117 3.52 -12.39 -5.93
CA LEU A 117 2.16 -12.35 -6.42
C LEU A 117 1.55 -13.74 -6.24
N LEU A 118 0.45 -13.82 -5.53
CA LEU A 118 -0.26 -15.06 -5.20
C LEU A 118 -1.60 -15.05 -5.91
N PRO A 119 -1.93 -16.06 -6.74
CA PRO A 119 -3.19 -16.13 -7.48
C PRO A 119 -4.36 -16.51 -6.55
N THR A 120 -4.76 -15.59 -5.70
CA THR A 120 -5.84 -15.75 -4.72
C THR A 120 -7.19 -15.27 -5.23
N ALA A 121 -7.23 -14.72 -6.45
CA ALA A 121 -8.46 -14.24 -7.06
C ALA A 121 -9.53 -15.33 -7.14
N THR A 122 -10.77 -14.95 -6.82
CA THR A 122 -11.91 -15.87 -6.79
C THR A 122 -12.72 -15.84 -8.09
N ASP A 123 -12.40 -14.93 -9.00
CA ASP A 123 -12.96 -14.82 -10.35
C ASP A 123 -11.83 -14.53 -11.35
N GLU A 124 -12.01 -14.97 -12.61
CA GLU A 124 -11.01 -14.79 -13.66
C GLU A 124 -10.76 -13.33 -14.02
N LEU A 125 -11.73 -12.44 -13.85
CA LEU A 125 -11.61 -11.01 -14.10
C LEU A 125 -11.06 -10.22 -12.90
N LEU A 126 -10.87 -10.88 -11.75
CA LEU A 126 -10.32 -10.27 -10.52
C LEU A 126 -8.83 -10.53 -10.32
N GLY A 127 -8.19 -11.35 -11.16
CA GLY A 127 -6.77 -11.67 -11.00
C GLY A 127 -6.09 -12.17 -12.26
N SER A 128 -4.78 -12.29 -12.17
CA SER A 128 -3.91 -12.74 -13.26
C SER A 128 -3.93 -14.25 -13.48
N GLY A 129 -4.27 -15.05 -12.45
CA GLY A 129 -4.12 -16.50 -12.47
C GLY A 129 -2.67 -16.98 -12.45
N LYS A 130 -1.72 -16.10 -12.11
CA LYS A 130 -0.28 -16.36 -12.16
C LYS A 130 0.37 -16.25 -10.78
N TRP A 131 1.32 -17.13 -10.50
CA TRP A 131 2.30 -16.97 -9.45
C TRP A 131 3.43 -16.08 -9.95
N GLY A 132 3.77 -15.06 -9.19
CA GLY A 132 4.86 -14.16 -9.53
C GLY A 132 5.79 -13.91 -8.36
N ALA A 133 7.01 -13.51 -8.67
CA ALA A 133 7.99 -13.08 -7.68
C ALA A 133 8.93 -12.02 -8.28
N GLY A 134 9.57 -11.27 -7.39
CA GLY A 134 10.60 -10.31 -7.79
C GLY A 134 11.17 -9.54 -6.61
N PRO A 135 12.04 -8.56 -6.87
CA PRO A 135 12.62 -7.70 -5.86
C PRO A 135 11.66 -6.59 -5.44
N THR A 136 11.74 -6.18 -4.18
CA THR A 136 11.11 -4.96 -3.66
C THR A 136 12.11 -4.16 -2.84
N GLY A 137 11.96 -2.84 -2.85
CA GLY A 137 12.78 -1.95 -2.06
C GLY A 137 12.04 -0.68 -1.70
N VAL A 138 12.43 -0.09 -0.58
CA VAL A 138 11.90 1.18 -0.10
C VAL A 138 13.03 1.99 0.52
N ALA A 139 13.01 3.28 0.29
CA ALA A 139 13.89 4.23 0.96
C ALA A 139 13.09 5.49 1.28
N LEU A 140 13.26 6.02 2.50
CA LEU A 140 12.60 7.25 2.91
C LEU A 140 13.44 8.02 3.93
N LYS A 141 13.18 9.31 4.01
CA LYS A 141 13.73 10.22 4.99
C LYS A 141 12.60 10.95 5.70
N GLN A 142 12.72 11.05 7.03
CA GLN A 142 11.84 11.86 7.87
C GLN A 142 12.63 13.05 8.40
N ASP A 143 12.16 14.27 8.12
CA ASP A 143 12.80 15.52 8.52
C ASP A 143 11.74 16.48 9.08
N GLY A 144 11.79 16.67 10.40
CA GLY A 144 10.74 17.41 11.10
C GLY A 144 9.34 16.85 10.81
N PRO A 145 8.41 17.67 10.28
CA PRO A 145 7.06 17.21 9.94
C PRO A 145 6.97 16.45 8.61
N TRP A 146 8.03 16.45 7.81
CA TRP A 146 8.05 15.90 6.46
C TRP A 146 8.51 14.46 6.42
N THR A 147 7.90 13.69 5.53
CA THR A 147 8.36 12.37 5.10
C THR A 147 8.45 12.37 3.58
N PHE A 148 9.59 11.98 3.05
CA PHE A 148 9.85 11.80 1.62
C PHE A 148 10.31 10.37 1.39
N GLY A 149 9.80 9.71 0.38
CA GLY A 149 10.22 8.35 0.13
C GLY A 149 9.85 7.83 -1.25
N ILE A 150 10.37 6.67 -1.54
CA ILE A 150 10.03 5.88 -2.72
C ILE A 150 9.97 4.41 -2.33
N LEU A 151 8.92 3.73 -2.76
CA LEU A 151 8.82 2.27 -2.75
C LEU A 151 8.76 1.81 -4.20
N ALA A 152 9.49 0.76 -4.52
CA ALA A 152 9.47 0.16 -5.84
C ALA A 152 9.52 -1.37 -5.73
N ASN A 153 8.88 -2.04 -6.67
CA ASN A 153 9.05 -3.48 -6.86
C ASN A 153 8.90 -3.83 -8.35
N HIS A 154 9.35 -5.01 -8.68
CA HIS A 154 9.08 -5.63 -9.96
C HIS A 154 8.65 -7.08 -9.74
N VAL A 155 7.66 -7.54 -10.51
CA VAL A 155 7.13 -8.91 -10.43
C VAL A 155 7.17 -9.54 -11.81
N TRP A 156 7.77 -10.73 -11.90
CA TRP A 156 7.66 -11.61 -13.06
C TRP A 156 6.82 -12.84 -12.69
N SER A 157 5.91 -13.26 -13.58
CA SER A 157 5.26 -14.56 -13.44
C SER A 157 6.24 -15.70 -13.72
N PHE A 158 6.13 -16.80 -13.00
CA PHE A 158 6.95 -18.01 -13.18
C PHE A 158 6.13 -19.30 -13.24
N ALA A 159 4.85 -19.28 -12.87
CA ALA A 159 3.92 -20.40 -12.90
C ALA A 159 2.47 -19.90 -12.91
N GLY A 160 1.53 -20.79 -13.15
CA GLY A 160 0.08 -20.51 -13.12
C GLY A 160 -0.64 -21.07 -14.34
N GLN A 161 -1.81 -20.50 -14.64
CA GLN A 161 -2.66 -20.94 -15.74
C GLN A 161 -2.01 -20.63 -17.10
N SER A 162 -1.85 -21.61 -17.97
CA SER A 162 -1.18 -21.46 -19.25
C SER A 162 -1.97 -20.67 -20.30
N ASN A 163 -3.29 -20.53 -20.10
CA ASN A 163 -4.20 -19.76 -20.95
C ASN A 163 -4.32 -18.29 -20.53
N ARG A 164 -3.60 -17.86 -19.47
CA ARG A 164 -3.55 -16.46 -18.99
C ARG A 164 -2.26 -15.80 -19.44
N ALA A 165 -2.32 -14.50 -19.70
CA ALA A 165 -1.15 -13.70 -20.04
C ALA A 165 -0.09 -13.75 -18.92
N ASP A 166 1.16 -13.68 -19.30
CA ASP A 166 2.25 -13.57 -18.32
C ASP A 166 2.20 -12.19 -17.64
N VAL A 167 2.86 -12.09 -16.48
CA VAL A 167 2.98 -10.87 -15.72
C VAL A 167 4.44 -10.44 -15.70
N SER A 168 4.70 -9.24 -16.19
CA SER A 168 5.98 -8.55 -16.04
C SER A 168 5.65 -7.09 -15.74
N SER A 169 5.73 -6.69 -14.46
CA SER A 169 5.18 -5.42 -14.00
C SER A 169 6.09 -4.72 -13.00
N THR A 170 6.38 -3.43 -13.23
CA THR A 170 7.13 -2.58 -12.31
C THR A 170 6.18 -1.62 -11.60
N PHE A 171 6.21 -1.63 -10.28
CA PHE A 171 5.48 -0.68 -9.43
C PHE A 171 6.43 0.37 -8.88
N LEU A 172 6.01 1.64 -8.92
CA LEU A 172 6.72 2.80 -8.39
C LEU A 172 5.77 3.66 -7.55
N GLN A 173 6.16 3.92 -6.30
CA GLN A 173 5.40 4.75 -5.37
C GLN A 173 6.31 5.82 -4.73
N PRO A 174 6.64 6.92 -5.43
CA PRO A 174 7.15 8.11 -4.78
C PRO A 174 6.07 8.70 -3.87
N LEU A 175 6.47 9.14 -2.69
CA LEU A 175 5.57 9.68 -1.68
C LEU A 175 6.17 10.90 -0.99
N ILE A 176 5.30 11.85 -0.64
CA ILE A 176 5.60 12.95 0.25
C ILE A 176 4.44 13.12 1.22
N SER A 177 4.74 13.35 2.49
CA SER A 177 3.73 13.71 3.48
C SER A 177 4.21 14.77 4.45
N TYR A 178 3.25 15.52 4.98
CA TYR A 178 3.43 16.52 6.02
C TYR A 178 2.53 16.18 7.20
N THR A 179 3.10 15.97 8.38
CA THR A 179 2.37 15.64 9.61
C THR A 179 2.43 16.81 10.59
N THR A 180 1.28 17.32 11.02
CA THR A 180 1.18 18.39 12.00
C THR A 180 1.32 17.88 13.44
N HIS A 181 1.58 18.78 14.40
CA HIS A 181 1.59 18.44 15.84
C HIS A 181 0.24 17.91 16.36
N GLU A 182 -0.86 18.25 15.68
CA GLU A 182 -2.21 17.76 16.00
C GLU A 182 -2.52 16.40 15.35
N ALA A 183 -1.50 15.74 14.77
CA ALA A 183 -1.60 14.45 14.07
C ALA A 183 -2.51 14.44 12.84
N TRP A 184 -2.66 15.59 12.16
CA TRP A 184 -3.11 15.62 10.78
C TRP A 184 -1.96 15.29 9.85
N THR A 185 -2.20 14.44 8.85
CA THR A 185 -1.23 14.13 7.81
C THR A 185 -1.84 14.44 6.46
N PHE A 186 -1.12 15.25 5.68
CA PHE A 186 -1.40 15.52 4.27
C PHE A 186 -0.39 14.73 3.46
N SER A 187 -0.85 13.89 2.56
CA SER A 187 0.02 13.02 1.75
C SER A 187 -0.31 13.13 0.27
N LEU A 188 0.74 13.09 -0.53
CA LEU A 188 0.68 13.01 -1.98
C LEU A 188 1.57 11.84 -2.39
N ASN A 189 1.05 10.95 -3.21
CA ASN A 189 1.81 9.86 -3.81
C ASN A 189 1.25 9.52 -5.18
N THR A 190 2.01 8.76 -5.94
CA THR A 190 1.49 7.98 -7.06
C THR A 190 1.76 6.50 -6.82
N GLU A 191 0.87 5.66 -7.25
CA GLU A 191 0.98 4.19 -7.23
C GLU A 191 1.09 3.71 -8.67
N SER A 192 2.15 4.18 -9.35
CA SER A 192 2.34 3.95 -10.78
C SER A 192 2.78 2.53 -11.07
N THR A 193 2.23 1.95 -12.11
CA THR A 193 2.61 0.63 -12.59
C THR A 193 2.93 0.71 -14.08
N TYR A 194 4.03 0.08 -14.48
CA TYR A 194 4.36 -0.16 -15.88
C TYR A 194 4.23 -1.64 -16.19
N ASP A 195 3.34 -1.97 -17.10
CA ASP A 195 3.17 -3.32 -17.64
C ASP A 195 4.10 -3.49 -18.83
N TRP A 196 5.07 -4.42 -18.72
CA TRP A 196 6.07 -4.72 -19.75
C TRP A 196 5.55 -5.69 -20.82
N GLU A 197 4.45 -6.37 -20.56
CA GLU A 197 3.83 -7.28 -21.55
C GLU A 197 3.01 -6.49 -22.58
N ASN A 198 2.40 -5.38 -22.12
CA ASN A 198 1.53 -4.53 -22.95
C ASN A 198 2.15 -3.16 -23.27
N ASP A 199 3.33 -2.83 -22.71
CA ASP A 199 4.00 -1.52 -22.84
C ASP A 199 3.12 -0.34 -22.37
N GLU A 200 2.37 -0.51 -21.26
CA GLU A 200 1.39 0.46 -20.78
C GLU A 200 1.70 0.99 -19.37
N TRP A 201 1.39 2.26 -19.16
CA TRP A 201 1.46 2.91 -17.85
C TRP A 201 0.08 3.04 -17.22
N SER A 202 0.04 2.78 -15.90
CA SER A 202 -1.05 3.18 -15.00
C SER A 202 -0.49 4.17 -13.99
N VAL A 203 -0.97 5.43 -13.98
CA VAL A 203 -0.41 6.50 -13.16
C VAL A 203 -1.51 7.23 -12.37
N PRO A 204 -1.99 6.66 -11.25
CA PRO A 204 -2.88 7.37 -10.34
C PRO A 204 -2.09 8.34 -9.47
N ILE A 205 -2.49 9.59 -9.42
CA ILE A 205 -2.00 10.60 -8.47
C ILE A 205 -2.99 10.66 -7.32
N ASN A 206 -2.52 10.40 -6.10
CA ASN A 206 -3.37 10.32 -4.91
C ASN A 206 -3.02 11.46 -3.94
N PHE A 207 -4.01 12.27 -3.58
CA PHE A 207 -3.93 13.21 -2.47
C PHE A 207 -4.84 12.73 -1.34
N GLN A 208 -4.32 12.69 -0.11
CA GLN A 208 -5.06 12.21 1.06
C GLN A 208 -4.80 13.12 2.26
N VAL A 209 -5.85 13.33 3.03
CA VAL A 209 -5.80 13.94 4.36
C VAL A 209 -6.23 12.90 5.38
N SER A 210 -5.44 12.71 6.43
CA SER A 210 -5.77 11.77 7.49
C SER A 210 -5.52 12.35 8.88
N LYS A 211 -6.16 11.75 9.89
CA LYS A 211 -5.99 12.11 11.29
C LYS A 211 -6.01 10.88 12.18
N ILE A 212 -5.12 10.84 13.17
CA ILE A 212 -5.18 9.83 14.23
C ILE A 212 -6.09 10.30 15.34
N VAL A 213 -7.02 9.42 15.72
CA VAL A 213 -7.94 9.57 16.85
C VAL A 213 -7.79 8.35 17.75
N LYS A 214 -7.86 8.52 19.07
CA LYS A 214 -7.85 7.41 20.03
C LYS A 214 -9.27 7.07 20.46
N PHE A 215 -9.63 5.79 20.40
CA PHE A 215 -10.84 5.22 20.99
C PHE A 215 -10.42 4.41 22.22
N GLY A 216 -10.51 5.03 23.39
CA GLY A 216 -9.86 4.50 24.58
C GLY A 216 -8.33 4.47 24.40
N GLU A 217 -7.74 3.28 24.46
CA GLU A 217 -6.29 3.11 24.23
C GLU A 217 -5.94 2.75 22.77
N GLN A 218 -6.96 2.48 21.93
CA GLN A 218 -6.76 2.09 20.54
C GLN A 218 -6.60 3.29 19.62
N PRO A 219 -5.41 3.57 19.06
CA PRO A 219 -5.26 4.59 18.05
C PRO A 219 -5.75 4.07 16.70
N VAL A 220 -6.53 4.91 16.01
CA VAL A 220 -7.07 4.65 14.68
C VAL A 220 -6.84 5.87 13.81
N SER A 221 -6.30 5.69 12.61
CA SER A 221 -6.19 6.74 11.60
C SER A 221 -7.38 6.67 10.66
N PHE A 222 -8.00 7.81 10.40
CA PHE A 222 -9.03 7.99 9.38
C PHE A 222 -8.49 8.91 8.30
N GLY A 223 -8.59 8.50 7.06
CA GLY A 223 -8.14 9.26 5.90
C GLY A 223 -9.20 9.29 4.80
N VAL A 224 -9.27 10.41 4.11
CA VAL A 224 -10.04 10.57 2.87
C VAL A 224 -9.17 11.23 1.83
N GLY A 225 -9.40 10.93 0.56
CA GLY A 225 -8.58 11.44 -0.51
C GLY A 225 -9.26 11.39 -1.87
N ALA A 226 -8.63 12.06 -2.82
CA ALA A 226 -8.96 12.03 -4.23
C ALA A 226 -7.84 11.32 -5.00
N ARG A 227 -8.23 10.62 -6.06
CA ARG A 227 -7.34 10.02 -7.05
C ARG A 227 -7.60 10.67 -8.39
N TYR A 228 -6.55 10.87 -9.17
CA TYR A 228 -6.66 11.30 -10.54
C TYR A 228 -5.77 10.42 -11.42
N TRP A 229 -6.34 9.85 -12.46
CA TRP A 229 -5.62 9.01 -13.41
C TRP A 229 -4.95 9.90 -14.45
N ALA A 230 -3.65 10.13 -14.28
CA ALA A 230 -2.82 10.93 -15.19
C ALA A 230 -2.42 10.14 -16.45
N ALA A 231 -2.35 8.82 -16.33
CA ALA A 231 -2.22 7.89 -17.44
C ALA A 231 -2.89 6.56 -17.05
N SER A 232 -3.51 5.91 -18.01
CA SER A 232 -4.16 4.61 -17.87
C SER A 232 -3.94 3.77 -19.12
N PRO A 233 -3.97 2.44 -19.00
CA PRO A 233 -4.04 1.54 -20.15
C PRO A 233 -5.26 1.84 -21.03
N GLU A 234 -5.23 1.37 -22.27
CA GLU A 234 -6.42 1.37 -23.11
C GLU A 234 -7.53 0.58 -22.39
N ASN A 235 -8.70 1.18 -22.24
CA ASN A 235 -9.82 0.67 -21.45
C ASN A 235 -9.60 0.61 -19.92
N GLY A 236 -8.57 1.26 -19.41
CA GLY A 236 -8.36 1.47 -17.98
C GLY A 236 -9.23 2.62 -17.42
N PRO A 237 -9.10 2.91 -16.11
CA PRO A 237 -9.89 3.97 -15.46
C PRO A 237 -9.52 5.36 -15.99
N ASP A 238 -10.50 6.28 -16.01
CA ASP A 238 -10.29 7.66 -16.44
C ASP A 238 -10.77 8.67 -15.40
N GLY A 239 -10.09 9.82 -15.38
CA GLY A 239 -10.48 10.99 -14.60
C GLY A 239 -10.29 10.82 -13.08
N TRP A 240 -11.35 11.09 -12.34
CA TRP A 240 -11.29 11.17 -10.88
C TRP A 240 -11.87 9.94 -10.21
N GLY A 241 -11.15 9.46 -9.19
CA GLY A 241 -11.59 8.47 -8.24
C GLY A 241 -11.55 9.01 -6.80
N VAL A 242 -12.06 8.23 -5.88
CA VAL A 242 -12.07 8.56 -4.44
C VAL A 242 -11.35 7.50 -3.63
N ARG A 243 -10.77 7.92 -2.49
CA ARG A 243 -10.10 7.05 -1.55
C ARG A 243 -10.60 7.31 -0.14
N ALA A 244 -10.84 6.25 0.62
CA ALA A 244 -11.03 6.29 2.06
C ALA A 244 -10.13 5.26 2.73
N VAL A 245 -9.54 5.61 3.87
CA VAL A 245 -8.62 4.70 4.60
C VAL A 245 -8.96 4.72 6.08
N VAL A 246 -9.08 3.53 6.66
CA VAL A 246 -9.13 3.35 8.11
C VAL A 246 -7.98 2.45 8.50
N THR A 247 -7.11 2.91 9.41
CA THR A 247 -5.95 2.13 9.85
C THR A 247 -5.97 1.92 11.35
N PHE A 248 -6.01 0.68 11.78
CA PHE A 248 -5.80 0.31 13.18
C PHE A 248 -4.31 0.20 13.47
N LEU A 249 -3.85 0.85 14.55
CA LEU A 249 -2.45 0.90 14.96
C LEU A 249 -2.28 0.15 16.29
N PHE A 250 -1.25 -0.68 16.37
CA PHE A 250 -0.95 -1.47 17.57
C PHE A 250 0.47 -1.13 18.05
N PRO A 251 0.65 0.01 18.75
CA PRO A 251 1.95 0.39 19.31
C PRO A 251 2.39 -0.64 20.36
N LYS A 252 3.70 -0.94 20.38
CA LYS A 252 4.34 -1.82 21.35
C LYS A 252 4.77 -1.05 22.58
#